data_c5569a717b8d3d035e9d28e3f241ff31
#
_entry.id   c5569a717b8d3d035e9d28e3f241ff31
#
_cell.length_a   1.000
_cell.length_b   1.000
_cell.length_c   1.000
_cell.angle_alpha   90.00
_cell.angle_beta   90.00
_cell.angle_gamma   90.00
#
_symmetry.space_group_name_H-M   'P 1'
#
loop_
_entity.id
_entity.type
_entity.pdbx_description
1 polymer ?
#
loop_
_entity_poly.entity_id
_entity_poly.type
_entity_poly.pdbx_seq_one_letter_code
_entity_poly.pdbx_strand_id
1 'polypeptide(L)'
;MKPLYIKFTITWILIFLIYSISSSLYAQNKTLKVTGTVYDESGITLPSVTITVKGQKGVGVLSDNDGKFTISVPEGATLVFSFVGMKSQEVIVNAKQIPYKVILQEDSKSLEEVVVTGYQTLKKHEVVGSTYTVKGDDVRIAGINRIDAALQGMIPGVSITIPSGLIGSAPQVRVRGTSTVIGNASPVWVIDGIIQEDPLPFAGAQLNDILSSGDLNSAMASISGSSISGLNPDDIESITFLKDASATAIYGVKAANGVIVITTKRGSNTDGRINVNFRTDISMTPRRTYAQTDQMNSADRIALSKEIIESGVPFSKFPQHVGYEGAYLQLINKEISMNEFNQKVTQMEKQNTNWLKLLSRNAVSQNYSLSLSGGNDKLNFYGSVGFNKS
;
A
#
# COMPACT_ATOMS: atom_id res chain seq x y z
N MET A 1 -41.35 -70.42 14.80
CA MET A 1 -40.53 -69.24 14.55
C MET A 1 -40.72 -68.61 13.13
N LYS A 2 -41.92 -68.51 12.60
CA LYS A 2 -42.16 -67.94 11.23
C LYS A 2 -42.97 -66.63 11.15
N PRO A 3 -43.59 -66.04 12.18
CA PRO A 3 -44.33 -64.78 12.00
C PRO A 3 -43.53 -63.50 12.23
N LEU A 4 -42.31 -63.56 12.78
CA LEU A 4 -41.54 -62.35 13.08
C LEU A 4 -40.84 -61.79 11.85
N TYR A 5 -40.36 -62.63 10.94
CA TYR A 5 -39.70 -62.20 9.71
C TYR A 5 -40.65 -61.53 8.72
N ILE A 6 -41.89 -61.98 8.66
CA ILE A 6 -42.91 -61.42 7.74
C ILE A 6 -43.30 -60.00 8.19
N LYS A 7 -43.37 -59.76 9.49
CA LYS A 7 -43.66 -58.41 9.99
C LYS A 7 -42.51 -57.47 9.74
N PHE A 8 -41.25 -57.94 9.85
CA PHE A 8 -40.04 -57.13 9.61
C PHE A 8 -39.89 -56.77 8.14
N THR A 9 -40.16 -57.70 7.22
CA THR A 9 -40.12 -57.42 5.78
C THR A 9 -41.21 -56.49 5.31
N ILE A 10 -42.43 -56.62 5.86
CA ILE A 10 -43.54 -55.68 5.55
C ILE A 10 -43.24 -54.28 6.05
N THR A 11 -42.61 -54.11 7.21
CA THR A 11 -42.21 -52.80 7.74
C THR A 11 -41.16 -52.15 6.86
N TRP A 12 -40.18 -52.89 6.35
CA TRP A 12 -39.15 -52.34 5.44
C TRP A 12 -39.70 -51.98 4.06
N ILE A 13 -40.65 -52.76 3.55
CA ILE A 13 -41.36 -52.43 2.29
C ILE A 13 -42.21 -51.18 2.48
N LEU A 14 -42.85 -50.99 3.60
CA LEU A 14 -43.66 -49.82 3.90
C LEU A 14 -42.80 -48.55 4.03
N ILE A 15 -41.61 -48.66 4.67
CA ILE A 15 -40.60 -47.58 4.80
C ILE A 15 -40.05 -47.22 3.42
N PHE A 16 -39.75 -48.22 2.58
CA PHE A 16 -39.27 -48.01 1.22
C PHE A 16 -40.34 -47.35 0.31
N LEU A 17 -41.61 -47.72 0.50
CA LEU A 17 -42.76 -47.13 -0.23
C LEU A 17 -42.99 -45.66 0.21
N ILE A 18 -42.84 -45.33 1.48
CA ILE A 18 -42.95 -43.96 1.98
C ILE A 18 -41.78 -43.12 1.47
N TYR A 19 -40.55 -43.69 1.41
CA TYR A 19 -39.40 -43.00 0.86
C TYR A 19 -39.47 -42.70 -0.65
N SER A 20 -40.07 -43.64 -1.42
CA SER A 20 -40.28 -43.46 -2.85
C SER A 20 -41.40 -42.44 -3.18
N ILE A 21 -42.38 -42.23 -2.33
CA ILE A 21 -43.44 -41.23 -2.49
C ILE A 21 -42.91 -39.82 -2.17
N SER A 22 -41.93 -39.69 -1.24
CA SER A 22 -41.32 -38.43 -0.88
C SER A 22 -40.47 -37.77 -1.96
N SER A 23 -39.97 -38.53 -2.92
CA SER A 23 -39.13 -38.06 -4.02
C SER A 23 -39.91 -37.42 -5.20
N SER A 24 -41.25 -37.52 -5.21
CA SER A 24 -42.10 -37.00 -6.28
C SER A 24 -42.69 -35.61 -6.03
N LEU A 25 -42.39 -34.99 -4.87
CA LEU A 25 -42.88 -33.64 -4.53
C LEU A 25 -41.90 -32.53 -4.87
N TYR A 26 -41.02 -32.70 -5.83
CA TYR A 26 -40.39 -31.53 -6.46
C TYR A 26 -41.45 -30.90 -7.37
N ALA A 27 -42.11 -29.88 -6.80
CA ALA A 27 -43.03 -29.05 -7.54
C ALA A 27 -42.38 -28.57 -8.83
N GLN A 28 -42.95 -28.90 -9.97
CA GLN A 28 -42.60 -28.31 -11.25
C GLN A 28 -42.89 -26.80 -11.14
N ASN A 29 -41.85 -26.01 -10.79
CA ASN A 29 -41.93 -24.57 -10.85
C ASN A 29 -42.17 -24.20 -12.31
N LYS A 30 -43.37 -23.76 -12.59
CA LYS A 30 -43.79 -23.25 -13.90
C LYS A 30 -42.89 -22.10 -14.28
N THR A 31 -41.91 -22.35 -15.17
CA THR A 31 -41.01 -21.31 -15.64
C THR A 31 -41.74 -20.44 -16.65
N LEU A 32 -41.71 -19.15 -16.45
CA LEU A 32 -42.21 -18.13 -17.33
C LEU A 32 -41.08 -17.58 -18.21
N LYS A 33 -41.35 -17.50 -19.51
CA LYS A 33 -40.45 -16.80 -20.44
C LYS A 33 -40.74 -15.29 -20.31
N VAL A 34 -39.88 -14.57 -19.64
CA VAL A 34 -39.99 -13.13 -19.43
C VAL A 34 -39.23 -12.41 -20.53
N THR A 35 -39.91 -11.50 -21.21
CA THR A 35 -39.28 -10.62 -22.21
C THR A 35 -39.51 -9.17 -21.84
N GLY A 36 -38.62 -8.31 -22.26
CA GLY A 36 -38.74 -6.88 -22.01
C GLY A 36 -37.66 -6.07 -22.70
N THR A 37 -37.67 -4.78 -22.48
CA THR A 37 -36.66 -3.83 -22.99
C THR A 37 -36.27 -2.88 -21.89
N VAL A 38 -34.98 -2.62 -21.79
CA VAL A 38 -34.39 -1.71 -20.78
C VAL A 38 -34.07 -0.37 -21.43
N TYR A 39 -34.46 0.70 -20.76
CA TYR A 39 -34.25 2.09 -21.18
C TYR A 39 -33.51 2.88 -20.11
N ASP A 40 -32.92 3.99 -20.51
CA ASP A 40 -32.50 5.05 -19.61
C ASP A 40 -33.66 6.03 -19.31
N GLU A 41 -33.40 7.05 -18.49
CA GLU A 41 -34.36 8.12 -18.19
C GLU A 41 -34.72 8.98 -19.43
N SER A 42 -33.82 9.04 -20.41
CA SER A 42 -34.00 9.77 -21.65
C SER A 42 -34.82 8.98 -22.69
N GLY A 43 -35.16 7.71 -22.39
CA GLY A 43 -35.89 6.82 -23.27
C GLY A 43 -35.06 6.10 -24.34
N ILE A 44 -33.72 6.15 -24.21
CA ILE A 44 -32.80 5.43 -25.08
C ILE A 44 -32.66 3.99 -24.58
N THR A 45 -32.61 3.03 -25.49
CA THR A 45 -32.43 1.61 -25.13
C THR A 45 -31.01 1.33 -24.66
N LEU A 46 -30.86 0.54 -23.59
CA LEU A 46 -29.58 0.22 -22.98
C LEU A 46 -29.13 -1.19 -23.37
N PRO A 47 -28.07 -1.34 -24.18
CA PRO A 47 -27.46 -2.63 -24.50
C PRO A 47 -26.58 -3.13 -23.36
N SER A 48 -26.32 -4.43 -23.27
CA SER A 48 -25.44 -5.08 -22.33
C SER A 48 -25.76 -4.86 -20.83
N VAL A 49 -27.03 -4.60 -20.50
CA VAL A 49 -27.53 -4.60 -19.14
C VAL A 49 -27.49 -6.01 -18.59
N THR A 50 -26.92 -6.21 -17.43
CA THR A 50 -26.91 -7.51 -16.75
C THR A 50 -28.22 -7.73 -16.01
N ILE A 51 -28.95 -8.80 -16.33
CA ILE A 51 -30.20 -9.21 -15.72
C ILE A 51 -29.95 -10.51 -14.97
N THR A 52 -30.05 -10.50 -13.65
CA THR A 52 -29.82 -11.69 -12.81
C THR A 52 -31.04 -12.01 -11.95
N VAL A 53 -31.16 -13.26 -11.51
CA VAL A 53 -32.21 -13.68 -10.58
C VAL A 53 -31.69 -13.57 -9.15
N LYS A 54 -32.39 -12.79 -8.31
CA LYS A 54 -32.02 -12.61 -6.90
C LYS A 54 -32.03 -13.95 -6.16
N GLY A 55 -30.91 -14.26 -5.51
CA GLY A 55 -30.76 -15.51 -4.74
C GLY A 55 -30.31 -16.73 -5.54
N GLN A 56 -30.17 -16.65 -6.88
CA GLN A 56 -29.66 -17.74 -7.72
C GLN A 56 -28.32 -17.33 -8.35
N LYS A 57 -27.23 -17.98 -7.95
CA LYS A 57 -25.91 -17.73 -8.53
C LYS A 57 -25.81 -18.39 -9.92
N GLY A 58 -25.39 -17.62 -10.92
CA GLY A 58 -25.11 -18.12 -12.28
C GLY A 58 -26.31 -18.12 -13.25
N VAL A 59 -27.47 -17.66 -12.83
CA VAL A 59 -28.62 -17.47 -13.73
C VAL A 59 -28.77 -16.00 -14.09
N GLY A 60 -28.42 -15.64 -15.32
CA GLY A 60 -28.51 -14.27 -15.80
C GLY A 60 -28.38 -14.20 -17.32
N VAL A 61 -28.82 -13.10 -17.89
CA VAL A 61 -28.73 -12.78 -19.34
C VAL A 61 -28.30 -11.33 -19.51
N LEU A 62 -27.78 -10.98 -20.68
CA LEU A 62 -27.47 -9.60 -21.06
C LEU A 62 -28.57 -9.10 -22.03
N SER A 63 -28.90 -7.82 -21.99
CA SER A 63 -29.72 -7.20 -23.04
C SER A 63 -28.94 -7.10 -24.35
N ASP A 64 -29.66 -7.23 -25.48
CA ASP A 64 -29.09 -7.10 -26.81
C ASP A 64 -28.81 -5.63 -27.20
N ASN A 65 -28.41 -5.40 -28.48
CA ASN A 65 -28.11 -4.07 -28.98
C ASN A 65 -29.32 -3.12 -28.99
N ASP A 66 -30.53 -3.66 -28.99
CA ASP A 66 -31.79 -2.92 -28.93
C ASP A 66 -32.29 -2.78 -27.47
N GLY A 67 -31.51 -3.20 -26.49
CA GLY A 67 -31.90 -3.21 -25.08
C GLY A 67 -32.90 -4.31 -24.71
N LYS A 68 -33.23 -5.25 -25.61
CA LYS A 68 -34.18 -6.32 -25.35
C LYS A 68 -33.54 -7.48 -24.61
N PHE A 69 -34.32 -8.12 -23.74
CA PHE A 69 -33.86 -9.32 -23.00
C PHE A 69 -34.92 -10.41 -23.00
N THR A 70 -34.46 -11.62 -22.83
CA THR A 70 -35.34 -12.80 -22.65
C THR A 70 -34.71 -13.71 -21.61
N ILE A 71 -35.44 -14.00 -20.52
CA ILE A 71 -35.01 -14.88 -19.44
C ILE A 71 -36.14 -15.81 -19.03
N SER A 72 -35.82 -17.06 -18.70
CA SER A 72 -36.80 -18.05 -18.21
C SER A 72 -36.67 -18.20 -16.71
N VAL A 73 -37.66 -17.79 -15.94
CA VAL A 73 -37.63 -17.77 -14.47
C VAL A 73 -38.97 -18.23 -13.88
N PRO A 74 -39.03 -18.72 -12.64
CA PRO A 74 -40.28 -19.00 -11.98
C PRO A 74 -41.13 -17.73 -11.79
N GLU A 75 -42.43 -17.88 -11.78
CA GLU A 75 -43.35 -16.78 -11.42
C GLU A 75 -43.09 -16.32 -9.98
N GLY A 76 -43.06 -15.00 -9.77
CA GLY A 76 -42.72 -14.41 -8.49
C GLY A 76 -41.20 -14.25 -8.23
N ALA A 77 -40.33 -14.68 -9.14
CA ALA A 77 -38.91 -14.42 -9.03
C ALA A 77 -38.58 -12.93 -9.11
N THR A 78 -37.57 -12.46 -8.40
CA THR A 78 -37.09 -11.08 -8.47
C THR A 78 -35.93 -10.99 -9.43
N LEU A 79 -36.09 -10.22 -10.50
CA LEU A 79 -35.03 -9.88 -11.44
C LEU A 79 -34.27 -8.62 -10.94
N VAL A 80 -32.95 -8.67 -10.99
CA VAL A 80 -32.10 -7.53 -10.68
C VAL A 80 -31.46 -7.06 -11.97
N PHE A 81 -31.72 -5.84 -12.35
CA PHE A 81 -31.13 -5.16 -13.50
C PHE A 81 -29.96 -4.31 -13.04
N SER A 82 -28.80 -4.49 -13.63
CA SER A 82 -27.57 -3.79 -13.28
C SER A 82 -26.84 -3.35 -14.53
N PHE A 83 -26.41 -2.08 -14.56
CA PHE A 83 -25.61 -1.50 -15.61
C PHE A 83 -24.60 -0.51 -15.04
N VAL A 84 -23.43 -0.38 -15.66
CA VAL A 84 -22.38 0.52 -15.20
C VAL A 84 -22.86 1.97 -15.23
N GLY A 85 -22.79 2.67 -14.11
CA GLY A 85 -23.24 4.06 -13.98
C GLY A 85 -24.75 4.23 -13.73
N MET A 86 -25.49 3.13 -13.55
CA MET A 86 -26.93 3.15 -13.26
C MET A 86 -27.27 2.50 -11.92
N LYS A 87 -28.31 2.97 -11.27
CA LYS A 87 -28.85 2.32 -10.06
C LYS A 87 -29.45 0.97 -10.39
N SER A 88 -29.04 -0.05 -9.65
CA SER A 88 -29.63 -1.38 -9.79
C SER A 88 -31.12 -1.34 -9.43
N GLN A 89 -31.97 -1.91 -10.28
CA GLN A 89 -33.41 -1.97 -10.09
C GLN A 89 -33.87 -3.41 -9.91
N GLU A 90 -34.75 -3.64 -8.94
CA GLU A 90 -35.37 -4.94 -8.69
C GLU A 90 -36.80 -4.94 -9.21
N VAL A 91 -37.17 -5.98 -10.00
CA VAL A 91 -38.49 -6.17 -10.57
C VAL A 91 -38.98 -7.56 -10.22
N ILE A 92 -40.18 -7.68 -9.65
CA ILE A 92 -40.83 -8.97 -9.36
C ILE A 92 -41.57 -9.44 -10.60
N VAL A 93 -41.29 -10.67 -11.00
CA VAL A 93 -41.89 -11.28 -12.22
C VAL A 93 -43.35 -11.61 -11.99
N ASN A 94 -44.24 -11.02 -12.84
CA ASN A 94 -45.67 -11.30 -12.87
C ASN A 94 -46.10 -11.60 -14.32
N ALA A 95 -46.77 -12.71 -14.55
CA ALA A 95 -47.20 -13.15 -15.88
C ALA A 95 -48.08 -12.12 -16.61
N LYS A 96 -48.78 -11.25 -15.90
CA LYS A 96 -49.67 -10.22 -16.48
C LYS A 96 -48.95 -8.99 -17.01
N GLN A 97 -47.66 -8.83 -16.76
CA GLN A 97 -46.89 -7.63 -17.11
C GLN A 97 -45.86 -7.84 -18.22
N ILE A 98 -45.90 -8.96 -18.92
CA ILE A 98 -44.99 -9.25 -20.04
C ILE A 98 -45.52 -8.61 -21.32
N PRO A 99 -44.72 -7.83 -22.12
CA PRO A 99 -43.29 -7.53 -21.94
C PRO A 99 -43.02 -6.41 -20.95
N TYR A 100 -41.88 -6.52 -20.22
CA TYR A 100 -41.47 -5.52 -19.27
C TYR A 100 -40.79 -4.31 -19.92
N LYS A 101 -41.15 -3.12 -19.48
CA LYS A 101 -40.42 -1.88 -19.76
C LYS A 101 -39.70 -1.46 -18.47
N VAL A 102 -38.38 -1.59 -18.45
CA VAL A 102 -37.55 -1.24 -17.26
C VAL A 102 -36.79 0.02 -17.57
N ILE A 103 -36.88 1.02 -16.72
CA ILE A 103 -36.17 2.29 -16.88
C ILE A 103 -35.15 2.37 -15.76
N LEU A 104 -33.84 2.34 -16.11
CA LEU A 104 -32.77 2.48 -15.15
C LEU A 104 -32.48 3.97 -14.94
N GLN A 105 -32.31 4.35 -13.68
CA GLN A 105 -31.90 5.70 -13.30
C GLN A 105 -30.41 5.80 -13.24
N GLU A 106 -29.86 6.93 -13.68
CA GLU A 106 -28.43 7.20 -13.48
C GLU A 106 -28.11 7.16 -11.98
N ASP A 107 -27.07 6.41 -11.65
CA ASP A 107 -26.50 6.49 -10.33
C ASP A 107 -25.66 7.78 -10.26
N SER A 108 -26.35 8.89 -9.98
CA SER A 108 -25.72 10.19 -9.75
C SER A 108 -24.83 10.22 -8.49
N LYS A 109 -24.73 9.11 -7.77
CA LYS A 109 -23.54 8.81 -6.99
C LYS A 109 -22.41 8.39 -7.94
N SER A 110 -22.06 9.24 -8.93
CA SER A 110 -20.69 9.28 -9.39
C SER A 110 -19.87 9.32 -8.12
N LEU A 111 -18.82 8.54 -8.03
CA LEU A 111 -17.82 8.64 -6.98
C LEU A 111 -17.34 10.10 -6.98
N GLU A 112 -18.11 10.99 -6.33
CA GLU A 112 -17.70 12.35 -6.14
C GLU A 112 -16.42 12.25 -5.34
N GLU A 113 -15.32 12.47 -6.02
CA GLU A 113 -14.00 12.49 -5.39
C GLU A 113 -14.04 13.58 -4.34
N VAL A 114 -14.08 13.15 -3.09
CA VAL A 114 -14.11 14.07 -1.93
C VAL A 114 -12.69 14.36 -1.50
N VAL A 115 -12.43 15.61 -1.19
CA VAL A 115 -11.15 16.06 -0.65
C VAL A 115 -11.35 16.34 0.83
N VAL A 116 -10.60 15.64 1.67
CA VAL A 116 -10.58 15.90 3.10
C VAL A 116 -9.57 17.00 3.39
N THR A 117 -10.03 18.16 3.82
CA THR A 117 -9.17 19.29 4.18
C THR A 117 -8.78 19.30 5.66
N GLY A 118 -9.00 18.18 6.36
CA GLY A 118 -8.70 17.97 7.78
C GLY A 118 -9.86 18.33 8.73
N TYR A 119 -10.58 19.41 8.49
CA TYR A 119 -11.76 19.81 9.26
C TYR A 119 -13.07 19.60 8.51
N GLN A 120 -13.02 19.59 7.19
CA GLN A 120 -14.18 19.47 6.33
C GLN A 120 -13.92 18.46 5.23
N THR A 121 -14.96 17.75 4.85
CA THR A 121 -14.99 16.92 3.65
C THR A 121 -15.72 17.71 2.57
N LEU A 122 -14.99 18.18 1.56
CA LEU A 122 -15.52 18.94 0.46
C LEU A 122 -15.50 18.12 -0.82
N LYS A 123 -16.44 18.38 -1.71
CA LYS A 123 -16.40 17.81 -3.04
C LYS A 123 -15.23 18.42 -3.83
N LYS A 124 -14.55 17.62 -4.66
CA LYS A 124 -13.36 18.07 -5.39
C LYS A 124 -13.59 19.38 -6.17
N HIS A 125 -14.78 19.57 -6.72
CA HIS A 125 -15.13 20.79 -7.45
C HIS A 125 -15.39 22.02 -6.56
N GLU A 126 -15.62 21.81 -5.25
CA GLU A 126 -15.81 22.87 -4.26
C GLU A 126 -14.48 23.38 -3.68
N VAL A 127 -13.40 22.59 -3.86
CA VAL A 127 -12.07 22.95 -3.38
C VAL A 127 -11.42 23.90 -4.38
N VAL A 128 -11.32 25.15 -4.00
CA VAL A 128 -10.57 26.16 -4.75
C VAL A 128 -9.09 25.98 -4.42
N GLY A 129 -8.33 25.37 -5.34
CA GLY A 129 -6.88 25.22 -5.15
C GLY A 129 -6.33 23.90 -5.67
N SER A 130 -4.99 23.80 -5.74
CA SER A 130 -4.29 22.60 -6.19
C SER A 130 -4.19 21.60 -5.04
N THR A 131 -5.04 20.60 -5.06
CA THR A 131 -5.00 19.47 -4.12
C THR A 131 -4.69 18.18 -4.85
N TYR A 132 -4.03 17.25 -4.18
CA TYR A 132 -3.79 15.91 -4.70
C TYR A 132 -4.04 14.89 -3.61
N THR A 133 -4.94 13.95 -3.86
CA THR A 133 -5.30 12.90 -2.90
C THR A 133 -4.82 11.55 -3.41
N VAL A 134 -4.17 10.79 -2.53
CA VAL A 134 -3.75 9.41 -2.74
C VAL A 134 -4.54 8.53 -1.79
N LYS A 135 -5.09 7.44 -2.29
CA LYS A 135 -5.77 6.46 -1.44
C LYS A 135 -4.75 5.66 -0.62
N GLY A 136 -5.12 5.28 0.59
CA GLY A 136 -4.25 4.48 1.46
C GLY A 136 -3.83 3.15 0.82
N ASP A 137 -4.69 2.56 0.00
CA ASP A 137 -4.38 1.32 -0.70
C ASP A 137 -3.28 1.48 -1.76
N ASP A 138 -3.19 2.64 -2.41
CA ASP A 138 -2.17 2.95 -3.42
C ASP A 138 -0.80 3.24 -2.78
N VAL A 139 -0.77 3.71 -1.54
CA VAL A 139 0.45 3.99 -0.77
C VAL A 139 1.11 2.72 -0.25
N ARG A 140 0.38 1.61 -0.21
CA ARG A 140 0.89 0.34 0.31
C ARG A 140 1.77 -0.37 -0.70
N ILE A 141 3.07 -0.33 -0.47
CA ILE A 141 4.06 -1.04 -1.28
C ILE A 141 4.67 -2.15 -0.43
N ALA A 142 4.66 -3.38 -0.94
CA ALA A 142 5.24 -4.52 -0.25
C ALA A 142 6.72 -4.28 0.09
N GLY A 143 7.09 -4.48 1.34
CA GLY A 143 8.46 -4.26 1.84
C GLY A 143 8.80 -2.82 2.23
N ILE A 144 7.88 -1.87 2.04
CA ILE A 144 8.02 -0.48 2.48
C ILE A 144 7.07 -0.25 3.65
N ASN A 145 7.62 -0.16 4.86
CA ASN A 145 6.86 0.03 6.09
C ASN A 145 6.72 1.51 6.48
N ARG A 146 7.28 2.40 5.69
CA ARG A 146 7.27 3.85 5.93
C ARG A 146 6.40 4.55 4.91
N ILE A 147 5.46 5.34 5.38
CA ILE A 147 4.52 6.11 4.56
C ILE A 147 5.25 7.10 3.65
N ASP A 148 6.23 7.82 4.20
CA ASP A 148 7.05 8.80 3.50
C ASP A 148 7.84 8.17 2.34
N ALA A 149 8.39 6.97 2.54
CA ALA A 149 9.10 6.23 1.50
C ALA A 149 8.15 5.77 0.38
N ALA A 150 6.96 5.33 0.74
CA ALA A 150 5.96 4.91 -0.23
C ALA A 150 5.42 6.07 -1.09
N LEU A 151 5.38 7.28 -0.54
CA LEU A 151 4.91 8.48 -1.25
C LEU A 151 5.96 9.08 -2.20
N GLN A 152 7.22 8.64 -2.11
CA GLN A 152 8.31 9.18 -2.93
C GLN A 152 8.04 8.98 -4.43
N GLY A 153 8.03 10.07 -5.19
CA GLY A 153 7.80 10.06 -6.64
C GLY A 153 6.35 9.89 -7.09
N MET A 154 5.39 9.68 -6.17
CA MET A 154 3.97 9.50 -6.52
C MET A 154 3.23 10.83 -6.74
N ILE A 155 3.74 11.92 -6.16
CA ILE A 155 2.98 13.17 -6.05
C ILE A 155 3.62 14.27 -6.88
N PRO A 156 2.93 14.78 -7.92
CA PRO A 156 3.45 15.87 -8.73
C PRO A 156 3.71 17.13 -7.89
N GLY A 157 4.91 17.72 -8.01
CA GLY A 157 5.29 18.94 -7.30
C GLY A 157 5.62 18.79 -5.81
N VAL A 158 5.77 17.55 -5.35
CA VAL A 158 6.26 17.23 -4.00
C VAL A 158 7.58 16.46 -4.11
N SER A 159 8.61 16.93 -3.44
CA SER A 159 9.90 16.24 -3.32
C SER A 159 10.02 15.63 -1.94
N ILE A 160 10.25 14.33 -1.90
CA ILE A 160 10.47 13.57 -0.66
C ILE A 160 11.86 12.97 -0.74
N THR A 161 12.72 13.33 0.19
CA THR A 161 14.08 12.79 0.31
C THR A 161 14.24 12.13 1.67
N ILE A 162 14.73 10.91 1.68
CA ILE A 162 14.99 10.15 2.90
C ILE A 162 16.51 10.20 3.14
N PRO A 163 16.99 11.01 4.08
CA PRO A 163 18.42 11.24 4.30
C PRO A 163 19.10 10.01 4.92
N SER A 164 18.36 9.17 5.61
CA SER A 164 18.89 8.01 6.33
C SER A 164 17.93 6.82 6.28
N GLY A 165 18.47 5.61 6.21
CA GLY A 165 17.69 4.36 6.35
C GLY A 165 17.38 3.98 7.80
N LEU A 166 17.73 4.81 8.78
CA LEU A 166 17.43 4.56 10.20
C LEU A 166 15.92 4.67 10.46
N ILE A 167 15.42 3.75 11.27
CA ILE A 167 14.01 3.76 11.70
C ILE A 167 13.78 5.05 12.51
N GLY A 168 12.72 5.79 12.15
CA GLY A 168 12.35 7.04 12.82
C GLY A 168 13.04 8.30 12.29
N SER A 169 14.01 8.20 11.35
CA SER A 169 14.59 9.40 10.74
C SER A 169 13.52 10.20 10.00
N ALA A 170 13.46 11.51 10.25
CA ALA A 170 12.49 12.39 9.61
C ALA A 170 12.76 12.50 8.10
N PRO A 171 11.75 12.33 7.23
CA PRO A 171 11.89 12.60 5.82
C PRO A 171 11.98 14.10 5.59
N GLN A 172 12.76 14.50 4.60
CA GLN A 172 12.72 15.88 4.09
C GLN A 172 11.64 15.96 3.02
N VAL A 173 10.49 16.51 3.39
CA VAL A 173 9.37 16.73 2.47
C VAL A 173 9.33 18.21 2.08
N ARG A 174 9.24 18.48 0.78
CA ARG A 174 9.10 19.85 0.24
C ARG A 174 7.93 19.89 -0.71
N VAL A 175 6.99 20.74 -0.41
CA VAL A 175 5.85 21.08 -1.26
C VAL A 175 6.11 22.45 -1.87
N ARG A 176 5.99 22.61 -3.19
CA ARG A 176 6.28 23.87 -3.94
C ARG A 176 7.74 24.29 -3.98
N GLY A 177 8.70 23.43 -3.71
CA GLY A 177 10.13 23.77 -3.73
C GLY A 177 10.61 24.45 -2.44
N THR A 178 11.73 25.17 -2.51
CA THR A 178 12.30 25.91 -1.36
C THR A 178 11.63 27.27 -1.23
N SER A 179 10.79 27.43 -0.21
CA SER A 179 10.12 28.70 0.11
C SER A 179 10.96 29.60 1.01
N THR A 180 11.98 29.05 1.68
CA THR A 180 12.86 29.77 2.59
C THR A 180 14.30 29.28 2.48
N VAL A 181 15.26 30.19 2.59
CA VAL A 181 16.70 29.89 2.64
C VAL A 181 17.14 29.62 4.08
N ILE A 182 16.50 30.28 5.05
CA ILE A 182 16.77 30.16 6.48
C ILE A 182 15.46 29.81 7.18
N GLY A 183 15.35 28.60 7.70
CA GLY A 183 14.16 28.13 8.42
C GLY A 183 13.66 26.76 7.97
N ASN A 184 12.63 26.28 8.65
CA ASN A 184 12.01 24.98 8.33
C ASN A 184 11.11 25.13 7.09
N ALA A 185 11.47 24.45 5.99
CA ALA A 185 10.71 24.37 4.75
C ALA A 185 9.78 23.15 4.68
N SER A 186 9.62 22.40 5.78
CA SER A 186 8.76 21.22 5.84
C SER A 186 7.28 21.62 5.87
N PRO A 187 6.41 20.85 5.20
CA PRO A 187 4.96 21.02 5.31
C PRO A 187 4.47 20.61 6.70
N VAL A 188 3.27 21.07 7.04
CA VAL A 188 2.58 20.64 8.27
C VAL A 188 1.89 19.31 8.05
N TRP A 189 2.08 18.39 8.97
CA TRP A 189 1.35 17.13 8.98
C TRP A 189 0.09 17.26 9.84
N VAL A 190 -1.03 16.76 9.32
CA VAL A 190 -2.32 16.75 10.03
C VAL A 190 -2.87 15.32 9.97
N ILE A 191 -3.16 14.74 11.13
CA ILE A 191 -3.76 13.41 11.23
C ILE A 191 -5.15 13.58 11.82
N ASP A 192 -6.18 13.19 11.08
CA ASP A 192 -7.60 13.30 11.47
C ASP A 192 -8.00 14.68 12.03
N GLY A 193 -7.45 15.75 11.44
CA GLY A 193 -7.70 17.13 11.86
C GLY A 193 -6.77 17.65 12.94
N ILE A 194 -5.90 16.82 13.51
CA ILE A 194 -4.94 17.23 14.55
C ILE A 194 -3.59 17.53 13.93
N ILE A 195 -3.11 18.76 14.13
CA ILE A 195 -1.80 19.17 13.65
C ILE A 195 -0.73 18.40 14.44
N GLN A 196 0.17 17.73 13.71
CA GLN A 196 1.30 17.04 14.27
C GLN A 196 2.52 17.98 14.23
N GLU A 197 3.16 18.15 15.36
CA GLU A 197 4.43 18.87 15.44
C GLU A 197 5.56 17.87 15.58
N ASP A 198 6.60 18.02 14.76
CA ASP A 198 7.78 17.20 14.92
C ASP A 198 8.40 17.49 16.28
N PRO A 199 8.79 16.44 17.03
CA PRO A 199 9.14 16.59 18.46
C PRO A 199 10.34 17.48 18.74
N LEU A 200 11.11 17.87 17.72
CA LEU A 200 12.24 18.81 17.91
C LEU A 200 12.54 19.63 16.63
N PRO A 201 12.15 20.88 16.56
CA PRO A 201 12.88 21.83 15.72
C PRO A 201 14.16 22.20 16.46
N PHE A 202 15.32 21.63 16.08
CA PHE A 202 16.58 22.17 16.58
C PHE A 202 16.71 23.62 16.17
N ALA A 203 16.73 24.52 17.13
CA ALA A 203 17.26 25.85 16.92
C ALA A 203 18.74 25.69 16.53
N GLY A 204 19.19 26.39 15.48
CA GLY A 204 20.55 26.24 14.95
C GLY A 204 21.70 26.36 15.98
N ALA A 205 21.46 26.95 17.15
CA ALA A 205 22.35 26.98 18.29
C ALA A 205 22.59 25.58 18.90
N GLN A 206 21.58 24.76 19.04
CA GLN A 206 21.70 23.42 19.60
C GLN A 206 22.44 22.46 18.65
N LEU A 207 22.29 22.64 17.33
CA LEU A 207 23.03 21.87 16.34
C LEU A 207 24.53 22.14 16.43
N ASN A 208 24.94 23.41 16.65
CA ASN A 208 26.34 23.77 16.84
C ASN A 208 26.92 23.17 18.14
N ASP A 209 26.17 23.14 19.25
CA ASP A 209 26.59 22.52 20.50
C ASP A 209 26.77 20.99 20.36
N ILE A 210 25.86 20.32 19.64
CA ILE A 210 25.93 18.90 19.35
C ILE A 210 27.14 18.57 18.45
N LEU A 211 27.36 19.36 17.41
CA LEU A 211 28.49 19.20 16.48
C LEU A 211 29.83 19.53 17.18
N SER A 212 29.86 20.47 18.15
CA SER A 212 31.05 20.84 18.89
C SER A 212 31.37 19.87 20.04
N SER A 213 30.37 19.24 20.62
CA SER A 213 30.54 18.24 21.69
C SER A 213 31.08 16.88 21.21
N GLY A 214 31.04 16.63 19.89
CA GLY A 214 31.49 15.36 19.30
C GLY A 214 30.60 14.14 19.66
N ASP A 215 29.48 14.36 20.34
CA ASP A 215 28.57 13.30 20.75
C ASP A 215 27.58 12.97 19.62
N LEU A 216 28.06 12.17 18.69
CA LEU A 216 27.28 11.67 17.56
C LEU A 216 26.04 10.86 17.98
N ASN A 217 26.04 10.23 19.16
CA ASN A 217 24.91 9.46 19.66
C ASN A 217 23.75 10.39 20.06
N SER A 218 24.03 11.50 20.70
CA SER A 218 23.05 12.53 21.03
C SER A 218 22.52 13.22 19.76
N ALA A 219 23.40 13.48 18.78
CA ALA A 219 23.01 14.01 17.49
C ALA A 219 22.09 13.04 16.71
N MET A 220 22.41 11.75 16.72
CA MET A 220 21.59 10.72 16.05
C MET A 220 20.27 10.49 16.76
N ALA A 221 20.22 10.51 18.07
CA ALA A 221 18.96 10.43 18.83
C ALA A 221 18.05 11.63 18.54
N SER A 222 18.65 12.78 18.27
CA SER A 222 17.92 14.00 17.95
C SER A 222 17.38 14.07 16.53
N ILE A 223 18.00 13.35 15.60
CA ILE A 223 17.57 13.25 14.20
C ILE A 223 16.36 12.31 14.06
N SER A 224 16.10 11.47 15.06
CA SER A 224 15.04 10.49 15.06
C SER A 224 13.73 11.03 15.65
N GLY A 225 12.99 11.80 14.89
CA GLY A 225 11.72 12.34 15.33
C GLY A 225 10.81 12.74 14.19
N SER A 226 10.20 11.76 13.51
CA SER A 226 9.07 12.06 12.61
C SER A 226 7.78 11.82 13.37
N SER A 227 6.92 12.82 13.44
CA SER A 227 5.58 12.75 14.05
C SER A 227 4.68 11.67 13.44
N ILE A 228 5.00 11.21 12.22
CA ILE A 228 4.27 10.18 11.50
C ILE A 228 4.93 8.79 11.57
N SER A 229 6.08 8.65 12.22
CA SER A 229 6.85 7.39 12.25
C SER A 229 6.12 6.22 12.94
N GLY A 230 5.18 6.52 13.82
CA GLY A 230 4.36 5.53 14.55
C GLY A 230 3.05 5.15 13.85
N LEU A 231 2.73 5.78 12.73
CA LEU A 231 1.48 5.51 12.02
C LEU A 231 1.62 4.28 11.12
N ASN A 232 0.72 3.31 11.31
CA ASN A 232 0.69 2.12 10.47
C ASN A 232 0.10 2.47 9.08
N PRO A 233 0.80 2.22 7.97
CA PRO A 233 0.27 2.46 6.62
C PRO A 233 -1.06 1.75 6.34
N ASP A 234 -1.32 0.62 6.99
CA ASP A 234 -2.57 -0.13 6.81
C ASP A 234 -3.79 0.58 7.39
N ASP A 235 -3.60 1.51 8.32
CA ASP A 235 -4.68 2.27 8.94
C ASP A 235 -5.06 3.54 8.19
N ILE A 236 -4.37 3.84 7.09
CA ILE A 236 -4.62 5.04 6.29
C ILE A 236 -5.75 4.77 5.30
N GLU A 237 -6.72 5.68 5.26
CA GLU A 237 -7.77 5.74 4.26
C GLU A 237 -7.33 6.56 3.05
N SER A 238 -6.80 7.76 3.31
CA SER A 238 -6.31 8.67 2.26
C SER A 238 -5.27 9.66 2.78
N ILE A 239 -4.43 10.15 1.86
CA ILE A 239 -3.46 11.22 2.12
C ILE A 239 -3.72 12.34 1.11
N THR A 240 -4.04 13.52 1.60
CA THR A 240 -4.34 14.70 0.79
C THR A 240 -3.26 15.76 0.94
N PHE A 241 -2.70 16.20 -0.17
CA PHE A 241 -1.69 17.24 -0.26
C PHE A 241 -2.35 18.56 -0.64
N LEU A 242 -2.34 19.52 0.29
CA LEU A 242 -2.83 20.88 0.07
C LEU A 242 -1.64 21.72 -0.36
N LYS A 243 -1.60 22.08 -1.65
CA LYS A 243 -0.44 22.75 -2.26
C LYS A 243 -0.64 24.25 -2.42
N ASP A 244 -1.85 24.78 -2.32
CA ASP A 244 -2.16 26.19 -2.51
C ASP A 244 -2.44 26.94 -1.22
N ALA A 245 -2.19 28.23 -1.24
CA ALA A 245 -2.41 29.11 -0.09
C ALA A 245 -3.88 29.13 0.32
N SER A 246 -4.81 29.06 -0.64
CA SER A 246 -6.26 29.00 -0.38
C SER A 246 -6.64 27.72 0.40
N ALA A 247 -6.11 26.56 -0.01
CA ALA A 247 -6.36 25.30 0.65
C ALA A 247 -5.66 25.19 2.03
N THR A 248 -4.54 25.90 2.22
CA THR A 248 -3.75 25.85 3.45
C THR A 248 -4.12 26.95 4.47
N ALA A 249 -4.93 27.94 4.06
CA ALA A 249 -5.30 29.10 4.89
C ALA A 249 -5.93 28.71 6.24
N ILE A 250 -6.66 27.60 6.29
CA ILE A 250 -7.30 27.08 7.50
C ILE A 250 -6.29 26.75 8.61
N TYR A 251 -5.05 26.40 8.21
CA TYR A 251 -3.98 25.99 9.13
C TYR A 251 -3.03 27.15 9.52
N GLY A 252 -3.32 28.37 9.04
CA GLY A 252 -2.61 29.58 9.39
C GLY A 252 -1.19 29.65 8.86
N VAL A 253 -0.34 30.45 9.52
CA VAL A 253 1.03 30.79 9.07
C VAL A 253 1.94 29.57 8.99
N LYS A 254 1.75 28.56 9.86
CA LYS A 254 2.52 27.31 9.85
C LYS A 254 2.39 26.55 8.54
N ALA A 255 1.29 26.73 7.83
CA ALA A 255 0.98 26.05 6.58
C ALA A 255 1.55 26.71 5.32
N ALA A 256 2.41 27.71 5.46
CA ALA A 256 3.03 28.42 4.33
C ALA A 256 3.79 27.47 3.37
N ASN A 257 4.34 26.38 3.89
CA ASN A 257 5.09 25.37 3.14
C ASN A 257 4.21 24.22 2.62
N GLY A 258 2.87 24.33 2.74
CA GLY A 258 1.92 23.30 2.39
C GLY A 258 1.46 22.48 3.61
N VAL A 259 0.39 21.69 3.40
CA VAL A 259 -0.18 20.79 4.42
C VAL A 259 -0.38 19.42 3.83
N ILE A 260 -0.06 18.40 4.60
CA ILE A 260 -0.30 17.00 4.28
C ILE A 260 -1.30 16.46 5.29
N VAL A 261 -2.51 16.17 4.82
CA VAL A 261 -3.60 15.66 5.63
C VAL A 261 -3.68 14.15 5.48
N ILE A 262 -3.55 13.44 6.57
CA ILE A 262 -3.74 11.98 6.65
C ILE A 262 -5.10 11.73 7.29
N THR A 263 -5.94 10.98 6.60
CA THR A 263 -7.21 10.49 7.12
C THR A 263 -7.07 9.01 7.42
N THR A 264 -7.38 8.62 8.66
CA THR A 264 -7.33 7.21 9.06
C THR A 264 -8.65 6.51 8.79
N LYS A 265 -8.59 5.18 8.64
CA LYS A 265 -9.76 4.33 8.45
C LYS A 265 -10.68 4.40 9.67
N ARG A 266 -11.97 4.45 9.38
CA ARG A 266 -13.02 4.48 10.40
C ARG A 266 -13.97 3.29 10.23
N GLY A 267 -14.70 2.97 11.28
CA GLY A 267 -15.80 2.01 11.19
C GLY A 267 -16.90 2.53 10.28
N SER A 268 -17.51 1.62 9.53
CA SER A 268 -18.69 1.91 8.71
C SER A 268 -19.87 1.08 9.19
N ASN A 269 -21.08 1.52 8.82
CA ASN A 269 -22.26 0.69 9.04
C ASN A 269 -22.18 -0.56 8.17
N THR A 270 -22.18 -1.71 8.81
CA THR A 270 -22.10 -3.04 8.17
C THR A 270 -23.28 -3.92 8.57
N ASP A 271 -24.42 -3.31 8.98
CA ASP A 271 -25.58 -4.02 9.49
C ASP A 271 -25.25 -4.97 10.66
N GLY A 272 -24.33 -4.54 11.54
CA GLY A 272 -23.89 -5.32 12.70
C GLY A 272 -22.89 -6.44 12.39
N ARG A 273 -22.45 -6.58 11.13
CA ARG A 273 -21.42 -7.56 10.78
C ARG A 273 -20.04 -7.02 11.14
N ILE A 274 -19.15 -7.92 11.55
CA ILE A 274 -17.76 -7.58 11.82
C ILE A 274 -16.93 -7.99 10.60
N ASN A 275 -16.21 -7.04 10.03
CA ASN A 275 -15.22 -7.28 8.99
C ASN A 275 -13.86 -7.48 9.66
N VAL A 276 -13.25 -8.63 9.41
CA VAL A 276 -11.90 -8.97 9.87
C VAL A 276 -10.98 -8.96 8.66
N ASN A 277 -9.93 -8.15 8.71
CA ASN A 277 -8.92 -8.12 7.66
C ASN A 277 -7.57 -8.46 8.29
N PHE A 278 -6.97 -9.55 7.81
CA PHE A 278 -5.62 -9.96 8.18
C PHE A 278 -4.70 -9.87 6.96
N ARG A 279 -3.58 -9.19 7.14
CA ARG A 279 -2.57 -9.02 6.11
C ARG A 279 -1.20 -9.41 6.63
N THR A 280 -0.42 -10.06 5.79
CA THR A 280 0.99 -10.32 6.05
C THR A 280 1.81 -10.01 4.80
N ASP A 281 2.88 -9.28 4.99
CA ASP A 281 3.83 -8.95 3.94
C ASP A 281 5.21 -9.42 4.37
N ILE A 282 5.84 -10.27 3.56
CA ILE A 282 7.19 -10.73 3.79
C ILE A 282 8.04 -10.30 2.60
N SER A 283 9.07 -9.51 2.85
CA SER A 283 10.00 -9.06 1.83
C SER A 283 11.42 -9.46 2.18
N MET A 284 12.19 -9.83 1.15
CA MET A 284 13.60 -10.18 1.29
C MET A 284 14.44 -9.31 0.36
N THR A 285 15.35 -8.55 0.94
CA THR A 285 16.35 -7.79 0.19
C THR A 285 17.68 -8.55 0.25
N PRO A 286 18.15 -9.10 -0.87
CA PRO A 286 19.42 -9.79 -0.91
C PRO A 286 20.56 -8.81 -0.61
N ARG A 287 21.60 -9.28 0.06
CA ARG A 287 22.83 -8.50 0.25
C ARG A 287 23.46 -8.15 -1.10
N ARG A 288 24.10 -7.02 -1.18
CA ARG A 288 24.88 -6.64 -2.37
C ARG A 288 26.08 -7.57 -2.55
N THR A 289 26.43 -7.83 -3.78
CA THR A 289 27.61 -8.61 -4.19
C THR A 289 28.62 -7.70 -4.88
N TYR A 290 29.89 -8.10 -4.89
CA TYR A 290 30.92 -7.34 -5.60
C TYR A 290 30.64 -7.25 -7.12
N ALA A 291 29.98 -8.24 -7.72
CA ALA A 291 29.55 -8.17 -9.11
C ALA A 291 28.60 -7.01 -9.43
N GLN A 292 27.94 -6.45 -8.41
CA GLN A 292 27.00 -5.31 -8.53
C GLN A 292 27.63 -3.96 -8.19
N THR A 293 28.89 -3.93 -7.74
CA THR A 293 29.53 -2.72 -7.19
C THR A 293 30.78 -2.27 -7.94
N ASP A 294 31.14 -2.91 -9.03
CA ASP A 294 32.32 -2.55 -9.86
C ASP A 294 33.58 -2.23 -9.02
N GLN A 295 33.90 -3.09 -8.08
CA GLN A 295 35.06 -2.88 -7.21
C GLN A 295 36.26 -3.67 -7.70
N MET A 296 37.45 -3.06 -7.57
CA MET A 296 38.73 -3.71 -7.86
C MET A 296 38.94 -4.90 -6.93
N ASN A 297 39.44 -6.00 -7.48
CA ASN A 297 40.00 -7.08 -6.69
C ASN A 297 41.39 -6.69 -6.14
N SER A 298 42.00 -7.53 -5.30
CA SER A 298 43.30 -7.24 -4.70
C SER A 298 44.44 -7.12 -5.72
N ALA A 299 44.41 -7.93 -6.75
CA ALA A 299 45.43 -7.86 -7.80
C ALA A 299 45.32 -6.56 -8.61
N ASP A 300 44.10 -6.17 -9.01
CA ASP A 300 43.85 -4.90 -9.73
C ASP A 300 44.23 -3.70 -8.86
N ARG A 301 43.93 -3.73 -7.56
CA ARG A 301 44.31 -2.65 -6.63
C ARG A 301 45.82 -2.52 -6.47
N ILE A 302 46.55 -3.64 -6.45
CA ILE A 302 48.03 -3.65 -6.39
C ILE A 302 48.61 -3.17 -7.73
N ALA A 303 48.04 -3.57 -8.86
CA ALA A 303 48.47 -3.10 -10.18
C ALA A 303 48.33 -1.58 -10.28
N LEU A 304 47.20 -1.03 -9.85
CA LEU A 304 46.99 0.42 -9.77
C LEU A 304 48.01 1.10 -8.85
N SER A 305 48.33 0.53 -7.70
CA SER A 305 49.33 1.09 -6.78
C SER A 305 50.73 1.11 -7.39
N LYS A 306 51.11 0.07 -8.16
CA LYS A 306 52.38 0.02 -8.92
C LYS A 306 52.42 1.14 -9.95
N GLU A 307 51.37 1.31 -10.75
CA GLU A 307 51.27 2.35 -11.78
C GLU A 307 51.36 3.77 -11.20
N ILE A 308 50.69 4.02 -10.03
CA ILE A 308 50.78 5.30 -9.31
C ILE A 308 52.20 5.59 -8.89
N ILE A 309 52.93 4.60 -8.37
CA ILE A 309 54.34 4.77 -7.94
C ILE A 309 55.24 5.02 -9.15
N GLU A 310 55.09 4.25 -10.23
CA GLU A 310 55.88 4.37 -11.44
C GLU A 310 55.65 5.71 -12.13
N SER A 311 54.44 6.25 -12.10
CA SER A 311 54.08 7.57 -12.64
C SER A 311 54.57 8.76 -11.80
N GLY A 312 55.19 8.49 -10.65
CA GLY A 312 55.76 9.52 -9.79
C GLY A 312 54.72 10.39 -9.04
N VAL A 313 53.47 9.95 -9.00
CA VAL A 313 52.42 10.66 -8.24
C VAL A 313 52.74 10.53 -6.75
N PRO A 314 52.87 11.65 -6.01
CA PRO A 314 53.17 11.60 -4.61
C PRO A 314 52.06 10.94 -3.80
N PHE A 315 52.39 10.04 -2.93
CA PHE A 315 51.45 9.52 -1.93
C PHE A 315 50.85 10.67 -1.10
N SER A 316 49.67 10.48 -0.57
CA SER A 316 49.09 11.41 0.38
C SER A 316 50.04 11.66 1.56
N LYS A 317 49.91 12.81 2.23
CA LYS A 317 50.77 13.21 3.34
C LYS A 317 50.96 12.17 4.44
N PHE A 318 50.12 11.16 4.48
CA PHE A 318 50.15 10.06 5.45
C PHE A 318 49.93 8.73 4.72
N PRO A 319 50.98 8.16 4.10
CA PRO A 319 50.86 6.83 3.50
C PRO A 319 50.55 5.84 4.63
N GLN A 320 49.49 5.06 4.44
CA GLN A 320 49.16 4.04 5.42
C GLN A 320 50.21 2.94 5.39
N HIS A 321 50.70 2.54 6.57
CA HIS A 321 51.68 1.47 6.72
C HIS A 321 51.08 0.06 6.47
N VAL A 322 50.04 -0.03 5.65
CA VAL A 322 49.31 -1.25 5.33
C VAL A 322 49.20 -1.41 3.80
N GLY A 323 48.98 -2.62 3.36
CA GLY A 323 48.84 -2.94 1.94
C GLY A 323 50.11 -2.83 1.15
N TYR A 324 50.01 -2.66 -0.16
CA TYR A 324 51.16 -2.57 -1.08
C TYR A 324 52.00 -1.37 -0.79
N GLU A 325 51.44 -0.21 -0.58
CA GLU A 325 52.12 1.06 -0.23
C GLU A 325 52.94 0.93 1.05
N GLY A 326 52.39 0.27 2.09
CA GLY A 326 53.12 0.01 3.31
C GLY A 326 54.29 -0.94 3.13
N ALA A 327 54.11 -2.01 2.33
CA ALA A 327 55.23 -2.92 2.01
C ALA A 327 56.31 -2.24 1.18
N TYR A 328 55.93 -1.36 0.27
CA TYR A 328 56.87 -0.58 -0.57
C TYR A 328 57.67 0.42 0.29
N LEU A 329 57.09 1.09 1.27
CA LEU A 329 57.75 1.94 2.23
C LEU A 329 58.76 1.15 3.07
N GLN A 330 58.40 -0.05 3.55
CA GLN A 330 59.29 -0.93 4.29
C GLN A 330 60.52 -1.32 3.42
N LEU A 331 60.31 -1.55 2.13
CA LEU A 331 61.41 -1.84 1.18
C LEU A 331 62.33 -0.63 0.99
N ILE A 332 61.80 0.59 0.81
CA ILE A 332 62.59 1.82 0.66
C ILE A 332 63.39 2.11 1.93
N ASN A 333 62.76 1.93 3.11
CA ASN A 333 63.41 2.11 4.43
C ASN A 333 64.43 1.00 4.74
N LYS A 334 64.57 -0.01 3.85
CA LYS A 334 65.48 -1.17 4.06
C LYS A 334 65.09 -2.03 5.27
N GLU A 335 63.82 -2.00 5.65
CA GLU A 335 63.26 -2.81 6.76
C GLU A 335 63.03 -4.26 6.29
N ILE A 336 62.75 -4.46 5.02
CA ILE A 336 62.53 -5.76 4.40
C ILE A 336 63.41 -5.91 3.15
N SER A 337 63.74 -7.14 2.79
CA SER A 337 64.46 -7.46 1.55
C SER A 337 63.48 -7.47 0.33
N MET A 338 64.04 -7.39 -0.90
CA MET A 338 63.28 -7.50 -2.11
C MET A 338 62.53 -8.84 -2.23
N ASN A 339 63.12 -9.93 -1.73
CA ASN A 339 62.48 -11.23 -1.71
C ASN A 339 61.26 -11.27 -0.79
N GLU A 340 61.37 -10.70 0.42
CA GLU A 340 60.24 -10.58 1.35
C GLU A 340 59.17 -9.65 0.83
N PHE A 341 59.53 -8.55 0.20
CA PHE A 341 58.60 -7.67 -0.50
C PHE A 341 57.79 -8.43 -1.54
N ASN A 342 58.42 -9.16 -2.47
CA ASN A 342 57.76 -9.93 -3.53
C ASN A 342 56.84 -11.02 -2.94
N GLN A 343 57.28 -11.68 -1.86
CA GLN A 343 56.43 -12.67 -1.18
C GLN A 343 55.18 -12.02 -0.58
N LYS A 344 55.31 -10.88 0.12
CA LYS A 344 54.19 -10.12 0.65
C LYS A 344 53.21 -9.68 -0.46
N VAL A 345 53.73 -9.13 -1.55
CA VAL A 345 52.91 -8.72 -2.72
C VAL A 345 52.15 -9.90 -3.29
N THR A 346 52.82 -11.03 -3.54
CA THR A 346 52.15 -12.24 -4.04
C THR A 346 51.08 -12.77 -3.10
N GLN A 347 51.29 -12.65 -1.78
CA GLN A 347 50.30 -13.03 -0.78
C GLN A 347 49.10 -12.08 -0.83
N MET A 348 49.33 -10.77 -0.91
CA MET A 348 48.26 -9.75 -0.97
C MET A 348 47.43 -9.88 -2.26
N GLU A 349 48.06 -10.18 -3.42
CA GLU A 349 47.37 -10.39 -4.70
C GLU A 349 46.35 -11.55 -4.63
N LYS A 350 46.68 -12.59 -3.86
CA LYS A 350 45.82 -13.77 -3.66
C LYS A 350 44.71 -13.57 -2.57
N GLN A 351 44.86 -12.56 -1.74
CA GLN A 351 43.98 -12.35 -0.59
C GLN A 351 42.78 -11.48 -0.96
N ASN A 352 41.73 -12.11 -1.46
CA ASN A 352 40.47 -11.44 -1.78
C ASN A 352 39.43 -11.70 -0.69
N THR A 353 39.38 -10.84 0.31
CA THR A 353 38.39 -10.93 1.37
C THR A 353 37.06 -10.34 0.92
N ASN A 354 36.01 -11.16 0.94
CA ASN A 354 34.67 -10.68 0.62
C ASN A 354 34.04 -9.99 1.84
N TRP A 355 34.32 -8.71 2.00
CA TRP A 355 33.80 -7.89 3.09
C TRP A 355 32.29 -7.76 3.10
N LEU A 356 31.65 -7.68 1.92
CA LEU A 356 30.18 -7.65 1.81
C LEU A 356 29.56 -8.93 2.37
N LYS A 357 30.21 -10.08 2.17
CA LYS A 357 29.76 -11.35 2.74
C LYS A 357 29.93 -11.40 4.26
N LEU A 358 30.98 -10.80 4.79
CA LEU A 358 31.30 -10.83 6.21
C LEU A 358 30.47 -9.82 7.00
N LEU A 359 30.26 -8.62 6.46
CA LEU A 359 29.64 -7.49 7.16
C LEU A 359 28.15 -7.31 6.88
N SER A 360 27.62 -7.94 5.83
CA SER A 360 26.21 -7.81 5.47
C SER A 360 25.51 -9.16 5.36
N ARG A 361 24.22 -9.14 5.62
CA ARG A 361 23.32 -10.29 5.47
C ARG A 361 22.12 -9.91 4.62
N ASN A 362 21.40 -10.90 4.15
CA ASN A 362 20.09 -10.66 3.55
C ASN A 362 19.17 -10.05 4.60
N ALA A 363 18.50 -8.96 4.25
CA ALA A 363 17.49 -8.37 5.11
C ALA A 363 16.13 -9.03 4.82
N VAL A 364 15.46 -9.47 5.89
CA VAL A 364 14.12 -10.03 5.80
C VAL A 364 13.20 -9.16 6.65
N SER A 365 12.28 -8.48 5.99
CA SER A 365 11.25 -7.68 6.65
C SER A 365 9.93 -8.43 6.66
N GLN A 366 9.28 -8.44 7.81
CA GLN A 366 8.00 -9.09 8.05
C GLN A 366 7.04 -8.07 8.63
N ASN A 367 5.87 -7.93 8.03
CA ASN A 367 4.81 -7.07 8.50
C ASN A 367 3.53 -7.90 8.67
N TYR A 368 2.91 -7.82 9.82
CA TYR A 368 1.65 -8.47 10.16
C TYR A 368 0.67 -7.39 10.62
N SER A 369 -0.47 -7.33 10.00
CA SER A 369 -1.52 -6.37 10.32
C SER A 369 -2.86 -7.10 10.46
N LEU A 370 -3.57 -6.84 11.54
CA LEU A 370 -4.92 -7.32 11.79
C LEU A 370 -5.80 -6.12 12.06
N SER A 371 -6.87 -5.97 11.31
CA SER A 371 -7.86 -4.92 11.55
C SER A 371 -9.27 -5.50 11.67
N LEU A 372 -10.05 -4.89 12.54
CA LEU A 372 -11.43 -5.19 12.81
C LEU A 372 -12.25 -3.93 12.58
N SER A 373 -13.29 -4.03 11.78
CA SER A 373 -14.22 -2.91 11.58
C SER A 373 -15.65 -3.41 11.55
N GLY A 374 -16.56 -2.56 11.97
CA GLY A 374 -17.97 -2.88 11.95
C GLY A 374 -18.78 -1.76 12.53
N GLY A 375 -20.10 -1.94 12.49
CA GLY A 375 -20.99 -0.97 13.08
C GLY A 375 -22.43 -1.15 12.67
N ASN A 376 -23.25 -0.35 13.30
CA ASN A 376 -24.66 -0.18 12.99
C ASN A 376 -24.99 1.32 12.98
N ASP A 377 -26.24 1.67 12.83
CA ASP A 377 -26.71 3.07 12.80
C ASP A 377 -26.35 3.88 14.06
N LYS A 378 -26.03 3.22 15.18
CA LYS A 378 -25.77 3.86 16.47
C LYS A 378 -24.30 3.86 16.86
N LEU A 379 -23.54 2.86 16.42
CA LEU A 379 -22.16 2.68 16.83
C LEU A 379 -21.34 2.10 15.67
N ASN A 380 -20.26 2.80 15.31
CA ASN A 380 -19.25 2.33 14.36
C ASN A 380 -17.91 2.22 15.09
N PHE A 381 -17.16 1.16 14.81
CA PHE A 381 -15.84 0.95 15.40
C PHE A 381 -14.83 0.50 14.36
N TYR A 382 -13.59 0.89 14.58
CA TYR A 382 -12.41 0.41 13.89
C TYR A 382 -11.31 0.18 14.92
N GLY A 383 -10.59 -0.92 14.80
CA GLY A 383 -9.42 -1.21 15.63
C GLY A 383 -8.42 -2.02 14.85
N SER A 384 -7.13 -1.73 15.03
CA SER A 384 -6.05 -2.42 14.35
C SER A 384 -4.91 -2.74 15.29
N VAL A 385 -4.17 -3.80 14.96
CA VAL A 385 -2.90 -4.17 15.59
C VAL A 385 -1.92 -4.52 14.50
N GLY A 386 -0.76 -3.85 14.51
CA GLY A 386 0.33 -4.11 13.59
C GLY A 386 1.58 -4.58 14.31
N PHE A 387 2.28 -5.54 13.73
CA PHE A 387 3.61 -5.97 14.17
C PHE A 387 4.58 -5.94 13.00
N ASN A 388 5.70 -5.26 13.19
CA ASN A 388 6.70 -5.03 12.17
C ASN A 388 8.06 -5.50 12.66
N LYS A 389 8.73 -6.35 11.87
CA LYS A 389 10.09 -6.83 12.13
C LYS A 389 10.93 -6.67 10.88
N SER A 390 12.05 -5.97 10.97
CA SER A 390 13.03 -5.77 9.91
C SER A 390 14.43 -6.21 10.36
#